data_7ed8f45f5157a76216b44a6bc2ec09c1
#
_entry.id   7ed8f45f5157a76216b44a6bc2ec09c1
#
_cell.length_a   1.000
_cell.length_b   1.000
_cell.length_c   1.000
_cell.angle_alpha   90.00
_cell.angle_beta   90.00
_cell.angle_gamma   90.00
#
_symmetry.space_group_name_H-M   'P 1'
#
loop_
_entity.id
_entity.type
_entity.pdbx_description
1 polymer ?
#
loop_
_entity_poly.entity_id
_entity_poly.type
_entity_poly.pdbx_seq_one_letter_code
_entity_poly.pdbx_strand_id
1 'polypeptide(L)'
;MKRRVLGRTGEQLSIIGFGGILVMDESAKESERLVNKAIEKGINYFDVAPNYGNAQQMLGPALKPYRDDVFLACKSELRDYDGVMSDFTESLKLLKTDHIDLYQLHAVTTDEDVNRILSKDGALNAFQELRDKGVIRYIGFSAHTEEAALRLLDHFDFDTILFPFNWVTWHKNDFGKKLMKLAQERNLGILALKALAKRALAKGEEKAYPKAWYYPVDTFDEAQKALKFTLSLPITAAVTPGHEKFFNWACEIAEDDQLLTEQELEWLKKDAKALKPIFPED
;
A
#
# COMPACT_ATOMS: atom_id res chain seq x y z
N MET A 1 8.18 1.37 -17.11
CA MET A 1 8.25 1.05 -15.65
C MET A 1 8.77 -0.36 -15.45
N LYS A 2 9.78 -0.56 -14.56
CA LYS A 2 10.25 -1.89 -14.19
C LYS A 2 9.18 -2.68 -13.45
N ARG A 3 9.25 -4.01 -13.53
CA ARG A 3 8.33 -4.91 -12.82
C ARG A 3 9.12 -5.89 -11.94
N ARG A 4 8.47 -6.34 -10.85
CA ARG A 4 8.97 -7.37 -9.94
C ARG A 4 7.88 -8.39 -9.65
N VAL A 5 8.29 -9.62 -9.37
CA VAL A 5 7.37 -10.69 -9.01
C VAL A 5 6.75 -10.41 -7.63
N LEU A 6 5.45 -10.61 -7.50
CA LEU A 6 4.70 -10.50 -6.24
C LEU A 6 4.78 -11.84 -5.47
N GLY A 7 5.95 -12.12 -4.90
CA GLY A 7 6.20 -13.33 -4.14
C GLY A 7 5.74 -14.60 -4.87
N ARG A 8 5.12 -15.51 -4.13
CA ARG A 8 4.63 -16.81 -4.64
C ARG A 8 3.44 -16.72 -5.60
N THR A 9 2.80 -15.56 -5.72
CA THR A 9 1.66 -15.38 -6.65
C THR A 9 2.09 -15.49 -8.12
N GLY A 10 3.35 -15.20 -8.44
CA GLY A 10 3.89 -15.17 -9.80
C GLY A 10 3.51 -13.91 -10.60
N GLU A 11 2.65 -13.04 -10.07
CA GLU A 11 2.24 -11.80 -10.74
C GLU A 11 3.40 -10.82 -10.88
N GLN A 12 3.44 -10.11 -12.01
CA GLN A 12 4.47 -9.13 -12.33
C GLN A 12 3.93 -7.72 -12.14
N LEU A 13 4.26 -7.07 -11.02
CA LEU A 13 3.79 -5.71 -10.71
C LEU A 13 4.86 -4.67 -11.04
N SER A 14 4.41 -3.49 -11.51
CA SER A 14 5.26 -2.30 -11.59
C SER A 14 5.80 -1.95 -10.19
N ILE A 15 7.08 -1.57 -10.11
CA ILE A 15 7.73 -1.26 -8.82
C ILE A 15 7.14 -0.03 -8.12
N ILE A 16 6.38 0.79 -8.86
CA ILE A 16 5.53 1.86 -8.33
C ILE A 16 4.07 1.45 -8.54
N GLY A 17 3.28 1.50 -7.47
CA GLY A 17 1.83 1.31 -7.50
C GLY A 17 1.09 2.65 -7.47
N PHE A 18 -0.01 2.74 -8.20
CA PHE A 18 -0.91 3.88 -8.16
C PHE A 18 -1.75 3.81 -6.87
N GLY A 19 -1.49 4.71 -5.92
CA GLY A 19 -2.33 4.84 -4.72
C GLY A 19 -3.67 5.48 -5.09
N GLY A 20 -4.76 4.75 -4.98
CA GLY A 20 -6.11 5.20 -5.34
C GLY A 20 -6.58 6.45 -4.59
N ILE A 21 -6.00 6.72 -3.42
CA ILE A 21 -6.21 7.99 -2.69
C ILE A 21 -5.84 9.23 -3.54
N LEU A 22 -5.06 9.07 -4.60
CA LEU A 22 -4.70 10.15 -5.53
C LEU A 22 -5.93 10.76 -6.21
N VAL A 23 -6.92 9.94 -6.54
CA VAL A 23 -8.17 10.38 -7.20
C VAL A 23 -9.29 10.73 -6.20
N MET A 24 -9.04 10.64 -4.89
CA MET A 24 -9.99 11.11 -3.87
C MET A 24 -10.25 12.61 -4.06
N ASP A 25 -11.53 13.01 -4.07
CA ASP A 25 -12.00 14.39 -4.23
C ASP A 25 -11.59 15.07 -5.55
N GLU A 26 -11.15 14.27 -6.54
CA GLU A 26 -10.91 14.77 -7.90
C GLU A 26 -12.18 14.69 -8.77
N SER A 27 -12.19 15.46 -9.88
CA SER A 27 -13.23 15.30 -10.90
C SER A 27 -13.04 14.00 -11.70
N ALA A 28 -14.10 13.50 -12.33
CA ALA A 28 -14.01 12.32 -13.22
C ALA A 28 -12.97 12.53 -14.34
N LYS A 29 -12.91 13.72 -14.94
CA LYS A 29 -11.94 14.08 -15.98
C LYS A 29 -10.50 14.05 -15.46
N GLU A 30 -10.28 14.55 -14.24
CA GLU A 30 -8.95 14.56 -13.64
C GLU A 30 -8.52 13.15 -13.24
N SER A 31 -9.44 12.35 -12.72
CA SER A 31 -9.19 10.95 -12.41
C SER A 31 -8.82 10.14 -13.65
N GLU A 32 -9.52 10.34 -14.76
CA GLU A 32 -9.19 9.74 -16.06
C GLU A 32 -7.79 10.17 -16.52
N ARG A 33 -7.46 11.47 -16.44
CA ARG A 33 -6.13 11.98 -16.79
C ARG A 33 -5.01 11.33 -15.97
N LEU A 34 -5.22 11.21 -14.67
CA LEU A 34 -4.23 10.60 -13.75
C LEU A 34 -4.04 9.10 -14.00
N VAL A 35 -5.14 8.38 -14.25
CA VAL A 35 -5.10 6.94 -14.59
C VAL A 35 -4.40 6.73 -15.94
N ASN A 36 -4.78 7.49 -16.99
CA ASN A 36 -4.13 7.40 -18.29
C ASN A 36 -2.63 7.65 -18.20
N LYS A 37 -2.22 8.67 -17.43
CA LYS A 37 -0.82 8.95 -17.16
C LYS A 37 -0.09 7.79 -16.48
N ALA A 38 -0.74 7.11 -15.53
CA ALA A 38 -0.18 5.94 -14.88
C ALA A 38 0.04 4.78 -15.87
N ILE A 39 -0.95 4.51 -16.71
CA ILE A 39 -0.88 3.48 -17.76
C ILE A 39 0.24 3.81 -18.76
N GLU A 40 0.34 5.06 -19.24
CA GLU A 40 1.40 5.52 -20.14
C GLU A 40 2.80 5.37 -19.53
N LYS A 41 2.93 5.52 -18.22
CA LYS A 41 4.16 5.27 -17.46
C LYS A 41 4.44 3.78 -17.23
N GLY A 42 3.56 2.88 -17.67
CA GLY A 42 3.67 1.43 -17.56
C GLY A 42 3.37 0.88 -16.16
N ILE A 43 2.59 1.63 -15.37
CA ILE A 43 2.06 1.16 -14.09
C ILE A 43 0.90 0.21 -14.36
N ASN A 44 0.95 -0.97 -13.74
CA ASN A 44 -0.11 -1.96 -13.79
C ASN A 44 -0.63 -2.37 -12.41
N TYR A 45 -0.15 -1.75 -11.32
CA TYR A 45 -0.62 -2.01 -9.96
C TYR A 45 -1.38 -0.80 -9.44
N PHE A 46 -2.66 -0.98 -9.10
CA PHE A 46 -3.57 0.01 -8.54
C PHE A 46 -4.07 -0.48 -7.18
N ASP A 47 -4.03 0.40 -6.17
CA ASP A 47 -4.38 0.06 -4.79
C ASP A 47 -5.35 1.09 -4.22
N VAL A 48 -6.55 0.66 -3.82
CA VAL A 48 -7.63 1.53 -3.33
C VAL A 48 -8.29 0.94 -2.07
N ALA A 49 -9.09 1.72 -1.37
CA ALA A 49 -9.88 1.27 -0.23
C ALA A 49 -11.21 2.04 -0.10
N PRO A 50 -12.25 1.44 0.51
CA PRO A 50 -13.55 2.09 0.75
C PRO A 50 -13.43 3.39 1.56
N ASN A 51 -12.54 3.45 2.56
CA ASN A 51 -12.34 4.61 3.42
C ASN A 51 -11.53 5.75 2.78
N TYR A 52 -11.20 5.67 1.49
CA TYR A 52 -10.57 6.77 0.75
C TYR A 52 -11.61 7.71 0.13
N GLY A 53 -12.64 8.11 0.89
CA GLY A 53 -13.70 9.00 0.42
C GLY A 53 -14.38 8.47 -0.86
N ASN A 54 -14.42 9.28 -1.91
CA ASN A 54 -15.01 8.90 -3.19
C ASN A 54 -14.01 8.23 -4.18
N ALA A 55 -12.84 7.81 -3.71
CA ALA A 55 -11.76 7.32 -4.58
C ALA A 55 -12.18 6.12 -5.45
N GLN A 56 -12.94 5.15 -4.90
CA GLN A 56 -13.43 4.01 -5.69
C GLN A 56 -14.37 4.45 -6.80
N GLN A 57 -15.27 5.41 -6.52
CA GLN A 57 -16.21 5.96 -7.48
C GLN A 57 -15.50 6.70 -8.62
N MET A 58 -14.37 7.35 -8.32
CA MET A 58 -13.57 8.08 -9.31
C MET A 58 -12.64 7.13 -10.09
N LEU A 59 -12.03 6.17 -9.39
CA LEU A 59 -11.09 5.22 -10.01
C LEU A 59 -11.80 4.24 -10.96
N GLY A 60 -12.96 3.70 -10.57
CA GLY A 60 -13.64 2.65 -11.32
C GLY A 60 -13.90 2.99 -12.78
N PRO A 61 -14.62 4.08 -13.09
CA PRO A 61 -14.84 4.51 -14.47
C PRO A 61 -13.55 4.80 -15.24
N ALA A 62 -12.55 5.42 -14.59
CA ALA A 62 -11.28 5.77 -15.21
C ALA A 62 -10.42 4.52 -15.53
N LEU A 63 -10.51 3.48 -14.68
CA LEU A 63 -9.74 2.25 -14.83
C LEU A 63 -10.43 1.22 -15.75
N LYS A 64 -11.75 1.34 -15.96
CA LYS A 64 -12.55 0.38 -16.73
C LYS A 64 -11.96 0.03 -18.11
N PRO A 65 -11.42 0.97 -18.92
CA PRO A 65 -10.82 0.63 -20.22
C PRO A 65 -9.58 -0.27 -20.12
N TYR A 66 -8.94 -0.33 -18.96
CA TYR A 66 -7.67 -0.99 -18.71
C TYR A 66 -7.77 -2.16 -17.73
N ARG A 67 -9.02 -2.49 -17.28
CA ARG A 67 -9.22 -3.42 -16.15
C ARG A 67 -8.52 -4.77 -16.34
N ASP A 68 -8.53 -5.31 -17.54
CA ASP A 68 -7.94 -6.62 -17.86
C ASP A 68 -6.41 -6.59 -17.97
N ASP A 69 -5.81 -5.40 -18.09
CA ASP A 69 -4.37 -5.19 -18.23
C ASP A 69 -3.69 -4.80 -16.91
N VAL A 70 -4.47 -4.62 -15.83
CA VAL A 70 -3.96 -4.14 -14.55
C VAL A 70 -4.27 -5.09 -13.40
N PHE A 71 -3.44 -5.03 -12.38
CA PHE A 71 -3.63 -5.69 -11.10
C PHE A 71 -4.29 -4.71 -10.13
N LEU A 72 -5.54 -4.98 -9.77
CA LEU A 72 -6.34 -4.15 -8.87
C LEU A 72 -6.37 -4.73 -7.46
N ALA A 73 -5.85 -3.99 -6.49
CA ALA A 73 -5.98 -4.29 -5.08
C ALA A 73 -7.02 -3.40 -4.42
N CYS A 74 -7.86 -4.01 -3.59
CA CYS A 74 -8.82 -3.30 -2.74
C CYS A 74 -8.79 -3.86 -1.31
N LYS A 75 -9.51 -3.23 -0.38
CA LYS A 75 -9.42 -3.53 1.06
C LYS A 75 -10.77 -3.47 1.74
N SER A 76 -10.85 -4.02 2.97
CA SER A 76 -11.93 -3.73 3.91
C SER A 76 -11.37 -3.49 5.31
N GLU A 77 -11.89 -2.47 6.01
CA GLU A 77 -11.61 -2.22 7.43
C GLU A 77 -12.53 -3.00 8.38
N LEU A 78 -13.58 -3.64 7.83
CA LEU A 78 -14.54 -4.39 8.63
C LEU A 78 -13.93 -5.73 9.07
N ARG A 79 -14.20 -6.11 10.31
CA ARG A 79 -13.57 -7.26 10.96
C ARG A 79 -14.49 -8.47 11.05
N ASP A 80 -15.73 -8.36 10.58
CA ASP A 80 -16.72 -9.43 10.56
C ASP A 80 -17.09 -9.82 9.13
N TYR A 81 -17.67 -11.01 9.02
CA TYR A 81 -18.03 -11.62 7.75
C TYR A 81 -19.01 -10.77 6.94
N ASP A 82 -20.14 -10.37 7.54
CA ASP A 82 -21.20 -9.64 6.83
C ASP A 82 -20.73 -8.26 6.36
N GLY A 83 -19.96 -7.58 7.21
CA GLY A 83 -19.37 -6.30 6.86
C GLY A 83 -18.42 -6.39 5.66
N VAL A 84 -17.54 -7.38 5.64
CA VAL A 84 -16.61 -7.60 4.51
C VAL A 84 -17.38 -7.91 3.22
N MET A 85 -18.42 -8.76 3.28
CA MET A 85 -19.23 -9.09 2.11
C MET A 85 -19.98 -7.87 1.56
N SER A 86 -20.46 -6.99 2.45
CA SER A 86 -21.09 -5.72 2.08
C SER A 86 -20.09 -4.76 1.42
N ASP A 87 -18.91 -4.55 2.03
CA ASP A 87 -17.83 -3.71 1.48
C ASP A 87 -17.38 -4.20 0.11
N PHE A 88 -17.23 -5.52 -0.03
CA PHE A 88 -16.82 -6.13 -1.30
C PHE A 88 -17.83 -5.87 -2.40
N THR A 89 -19.12 -6.09 -2.11
CA THR A 89 -20.20 -5.88 -3.08
C THR A 89 -20.28 -4.42 -3.55
N GLU A 90 -20.18 -3.47 -2.62
CA GLU A 90 -20.19 -2.05 -2.96
C GLU A 90 -18.91 -1.66 -3.71
N SER A 91 -17.75 -2.21 -3.33
CA SER A 91 -16.48 -1.97 -4.03
C SER A 91 -16.54 -2.41 -5.49
N LEU A 92 -17.07 -3.60 -5.80
CA LEU A 92 -17.26 -4.06 -7.19
C LEU A 92 -18.12 -3.09 -8.00
N LYS A 93 -19.21 -2.62 -7.40
CA LYS A 93 -20.14 -1.67 -8.06
C LYS A 93 -19.47 -0.33 -8.34
N LEU A 94 -18.74 0.24 -7.36
CA LEU A 94 -18.07 1.53 -7.50
C LEU A 94 -16.86 1.44 -8.44
N LEU A 95 -16.09 0.36 -8.36
CA LEU A 95 -14.94 0.11 -9.22
C LEU A 95 -15.30 -0.36 -10.63
N LYS A 96 -16.59 -0.61 -10.91
CA LYS A 96 -17.09 -1.05 -12.24
C LYS A 96 -16.40 -2.32 -12.76
N THR A 97 -16.19 -3.28 -11.87
CA THR A 97 -15.52 -4.57 -12.16
C THR A 97 -16.31 -5.72 -11.52
N ASP A 98 -16.13 -6.92 -12.00
CA ASP A 98 -16.72 -8.15 -11.47
C ASP A 98 -15.77 -8.93 -10.54
N HIS A 99 -14.50 -8.52 -10.48
CA HIS A 99 -13.48 -9.16 -9.65
C HIS A 99 -12.43 -8.18 -9.14
N ILE A 100 -11.72 -8.58 -8.09
CA ILE A 100 -10.56 -7.88 -7.53
C ILE A 100 -9.38 -8.87 -7.50
N ASP A 101 -8.21 -8.45 -7.94
CA ASP A 101 -7.05 -9.34 -7.97
C ASP A 101 -6.53 -9.64 -6.57
N LEU A 102 -6.35 -8.60 -5.75
CA LEU A 102 -5.89 -8.74 -4.37
C LEU A 102 -6.87 -8.05 -3.42
N TYR A 103 -7.51 -8.81 -2.53
CA TYR A 103 -8.35 -8.24 -1.48
C TYR A 103 -7.66 -8.33 -0.13
N GLN A 104 -7.65 -7.22 0.63
CA GLN A 104 -6.79 -7.08 1.80
C GLN A 104 -7.58 -6.67 3.04
N LEU A 105 -7.28 -7.31 4.18
CA LEU A 105 -7.63 -6.75 5.48
C LEU A 105 -6.92 -5.41 5.65
N HIS A 106 -7.65 -4.33 5.98
CA HIS A 106 -7.09 -2.99 5.98
C HIS A 106 -6.68 -2.54 7.39
N ALA A 107 -5.46 -2.04 7.51
CA ALA A 107 -4.94 -1.34 8.69
C ALA A 107 -5.11 -2.12 10.00
N VAL A 108 -4.79 -3.41 10.01
CA VAL A 108 -4.82 -4.23 11.22
C VAL A 108 -3.76 -3.71 12.19
N THR A 109 -4.17 -3.42 13.43
CA THR A 109 -3.32 -2.68 14.37
C THR A 109 -3.25 -3.34 15.74
N THR A 110 -4.34 -3.94 16.22
CA THR A 110 -4.47 -4.43 17.59
C THR A 110 -4.68 -5.94 17.66
N ASP A 111 -4.41 -6.51 18.83
CA ASP A 111 -4.77 -7.88 19.13
C ASP A 111 -6.28 -8.15 19.04
N GLU A 112 -7.09 -7.15 19.37
CA GLU A 112 -8.55 -7.23 19.25
C GLU A 112 -8.97 -7.34 17.78
N ASP A 113 -8.37 -6.54 16.89
CA ASP A 113 -8.56 -6.67 15.44
C ASP A 113 -8.28 -8.10 14.99
N VAL A 114 -7.12 -8.66 15.36
CA VAL A 114 -6.71 -10.01 14.96
C VAL A 114 -7.68 -11.07 15.50
N ASN A 115 -8.06 -10.98 16.78
CA ASN A 115 -9.02 -11.91 17.38
C ASN A 115 -10.38 -11.86 16.67
N ARG A 116 -10.86 -10.67 16.31
CA ARG A 116 -12.14 -10.52 15.62
C ARG A 116 -12.06 -11.05 14.18
N ILE A 117 -10.97 -10.78 13.46
CA ILE A 117 -10.73 -11.29 12.10
C ILE A 117 -10.74 -12.83 12.07
N LEU A 118 -10.13 -13.45 13.06
CA LEU A 118 -9.97 -14.92 13.15
C LEU A 118 -11.16 -15.64 13.82
N SER A 119 -12.15 -14.91 14.31
CA SER A 119 -13.32 -15.51 14.96
C SER A 119 -14.20 -16.27 13.97
N LYS A 120 -15.15 -17.08 14.49
CA LYS A 120 -16.05 -17.91 13.68
C LYS A 120 -16.87 -17.14 12.64
N ASP A 121 -17.27 -15.92 12.98
CA ASP A 121 -17.99 -14.96 12.12
C ASP A 121 -17.08 -13.79 11.70
N GLY A 122 -15.76 -14.03 11.69
CA GLY A 122 -14.74 -13.05 11.39
C GLY A 122 -14.51 -12.82 9.91
N ALA A 123 -13.84 -11.72 9.62
CA ALA A 123 -13.53 -11.27 8.27
C ALA A 123 -12.83 -12.33 7.42
N LEU A 124 -11.90 -13.12 7.99
CA LEU A 124 -11.11 -14.09 7.24
C LEU A 124 -11.98 -15.11 6.51
N ASN A 125 -13.11 -15.52 7.10
CA ASN A 125 -14.03 -16.47 6.44
C ASN A 125 -14.66 -15.87 5.18
N ALA A 126 -15.00 -14.57 5.19
CA ALA A 126 -15.51 -13.89 4.00
C ALA A 126 -14.45 -13.83 2.89
N PHE A 127 -13.19 -13.50 3.22
CA PHE A 127 -12.11 -13.50 2.26
C PHE A 127 -11.88 -14.87 1.63
N GLN A 128 -11.92 -15.96 2.43
CA GLN A 128 -11.78 -17.31 1.93
C GLN A 128 -12.94 -17.67 0.98
N GLU A 129 -14.19 -17.37 1.36
CA GLU A 129 -15.35 -17.61 0.51
C GLU A 129 -15.30 -16.83 -0.80
N LEU A 130 -14.87 -15.56 -0.78
CA LEU A 130 -14.71 -14.75 -1.99
C LEU A 130 -13.65 -15.33 -2.92
N ARG A 131 -12.55 -15.85 -2.38
CA ARG A 131 -11.53 -16.56 -3.15
C ARG A 131 -12.05 -17.88 -3.73
N ASP A 132 -12.77 -18.66 -2.96
CA ASP A 132 -13.36 -19.93 -3.41
C ASP A 132 -14.40 -19.71 -4.52
N LYS A 133 -15.11 -18.58 -4.51
CA LYS A 133 -16.01 -18.13 -5.59
C LYS A 133 -15.27 -17.59 -6.81
N GLY A 134 -13.96 -17.40 -6.73
CA GLY A 134 -13.13 -16.88 -7.82
C GLY A 134 -13.33 -15.39 -8.11
N VAL A 135 -14.01 -14.64 -7.23
CA VAL A 135 -14.21 -13.19 -7.38
C VAL A 135 -13.07 -12.35 -6.78
N ILE A 136 -12.20 -12.97 -6.00
CA ILE A 136 -10.86 -12.49 -5.68
C ILE A 136 -9.83 -13.58 -6.01
N ARG A 137 -8.61 -13.18 -6.36
CA ARG A 137 -7.54 -14.13 -6.69
C ARG A 137 -6.62 -14.38 -5.50
N TYR A 138 -6.25 -13.32 -4.80
CA TYR A 138 -5.29 -13.35 -3.71
C TYR A 138 -5.83 -12.66 -2.47
N ILE A 139 -5.40 -13.15 -1.30
CA ILE A 139 -5.75 -12.62 0.02
C ILE A 139 -4.50 -12.00 0.64
N GLY A 140 -4.60 -10.74 1.04
CA GLY A 140 -3.55 -10.05 1.74
C GLY A 140 -4.04 -9.29 2.96
N PHE A 141 -3.12 -8.56 3.58
CA PHE A 141 -3.47 -7.61 4.62
C PHE A 141 -2.53 -6.41 4.63
N SER A 142 -3.00 -5.29 5.16
CA SER A 142 -2.15 -4.20 5.61
C SER A 142 -2.18 -4.08 7.13
N ALA A 143 -1.05 -3.76 7.73
CA ALA A 143 -0.94 -3.61 9.18
C ALA A 143 -0.14 -2.35 9.54
N HIS A 144 -0.39 -1.83 10.74
CA HIS A 144 0.29 -0.66 11.29
C HIS A 144 1.09 -0.99 12.55
N THR A 145 1.08 -2.25 13.01
CA THR A 145 1.97 -2.80 14.04
C THR A 145 2.60 -4.10 13.55
N GLU A 146 3.83 -4.36 13.96
CA GLU A 146 4.53 -5.58 13.57
C GLU A 146 3.93 -6.80 14.28
N GLU A 147 3.50 -6.65 15.53
CA GLU A 147 2.86 -7.69 16.34
C GLU A 147 1.59 -8.22 15.70
N ALA A 148 0.67 -7.33 15.32
CA ALA A 148 -0.58 -7.73 14.65
C ALA A 148 -0.31 -8.43 13.31
N ALA A 149 0.68 -7.94 12.54
CA ALA A 149 1.08 -8.56 11.28
C ALA A 149 1.64 -9.97 11.48
N LEU A 150 2.53 -10.16 12.46
CA LEU A 150 3.12 -11.47 12.77
C LEU A 150 2.05 -12.45 13.26
N ARG A 151 1.14 -12.01 14.15
CA ARG A 151 0.02 -12.86 14.61
C ARG A 151 -0.89 -13.31 13.47
N LEU A 152 -1.22 -12.43 12.52
CA LEU A 152 -2.01 -12.83 11.34
C LEU A 152 -1.29 -13.93 10.55
N LEU A 153 0.02 -13.76 10.31
CA LEU A 153 0.83 -14.74 9.59
C LEU A 153 0.94 -16.09 10.31
N ASP A 154 0.85 -16.13 11.64
CA ASP A 154 0.88 -17.38 12.41
C ASP A 154 -0.42 -18.20 12.26
N HIS A 155 -1.54 -17.56 11.83
CA HIS A 155 -2.85 -18.20 11.78
C HIS A 155 -3.35 -18.48 10.36
N PHE A 156 -2.85 -17.77 9.36
CA PHE A 156 -3.29 -17.93 7.98
C PHE A 156 -2.15 -17.70 6.98
N ASP A 157 -2.21 -18.44 5.88
CA ASP A 157 -1.22 -18.36 4.82
C ASP A 157 -1.61 -17.31 3.78
N PHE A 158 -1.41 -16.03 4.13
CA PHE A 158 -1.67 -14.88 3.24
C PHE A 158 -0.74 -14.88 2.03
N ASP A 159 -1.22 -14.37 0.90
CA ASP A 159 -0.43 -14.22 -0.32
C ASP A 159 0.47 -13.00 -0.28
N THR A 160 0.02 -11.91 0.36
CA THR A 160 0.74 -10.63 0.39
C THR A 160 0.64 -9.93 1.75
N ILE A 161 1.64 -9.08 2.01
CA ILE A 161 1.61 -8.05 3.05
C ILE A 161 1.77 -6.66 2.41
N LEU A 162 1.06 -5.66 2.93
CA LEU A 162 1.22 -4.24 2.63
C LEU A 162 1.59 -3.52 3.93
N PHE A 163 2.83 -3.04 4.06
CA PHE A 163 3.35 -2.54 5.32
C PHE A 163 4.15 -1.23 5.12
N PRO A 164 4.23 -0.32 6.14
CA PRO A 164 4.92 0.96 6.01
C PRO A 164 6.43 0.82 6.11
N PHE A 165 7.05 0.34 5.04
CA PHE A 165 8.50 0.26 4.92
C PHE A 165 9.08 1.59 4.44
N ASN A 166 9.63 2.39 5.35
CA ASN A 166 10.33 3.63 5.03
C ASN A 166 11.60 3.80 5.88
N TRP A 167 12.49 4.71 5.46
CA TRP A 167 13.81 4.88 6.10
C TRP A 167 13.72 5.31 7.57
N VAL A 168 12.69 6.11 7.95
CA VAL A 168 12.59 6.65 9.32
C VAL A 168 12.26 5.54 10.31
N THR A 169 11.19 4.79 10.05
CA THR A 169 10.77 3.68 10.92
C THR A 169 11.80 2.56 10.92
N TRP A 170 12.39 2.27 9.76
CA TRP A 170 13.41 1.23 9.59
C TRP A 170 14.70 1.49 10.38
N HIS A 171 15.22 2.74 10.33
CA HIS A 171 16.49 3.06 10.98
C HIS A 171 16.36 3.49 12.43
N LYS A 172 15.18 3.96 12.85
CA LYS A 172 14.98 4.43 14.22
C LYS A 172 14.55 3.30 15.15
N ASN A 173 13.60 2.48 14.73
CA ASN A 173 12.91 1.55 15.61
C ASN A 173 13.01 0.09 15.13
N ASP A 174 13.78 -0.19 14.10
CA ASP A 174 13.84 -1.50 13.43
C ASP A 174 12.46 -2.05 12.97
N PHE A 175 11.49 -1.15 12.84
CA PHE A 175 10.10 -1.44 12.57
C PHE A 175 9.90 -2.15 11.23
N GLY A 176 9.30 -3.32 11.28
CA GLY A 176 9.01 -4.17 10.12
C GLY A 176 10.16 -5.09 9.70
N LYS A 177 11.31 -5.10 10.39
CA LYS A 177 12.44 -5.97 10.02
C LYS A 177 12.16 -7.45 10.25
N LYS A 178 11.49 -7.80 11.36
CA LYS A 178 11.09 -9.17 11.65
C LYS A 178 10.03 -9.64 10.67
N LEU A 179 9.04 -8.78 10.40
CA LEU A 179 7.99 -9.05 9.43
C LEU A 179 8.57 -9.25 8.02
N MET A 180 9.50 -8.38 7.59
CA MET A 180 10.18 -8.50 6.30
C MET A 180 10.89 -9.85 6.16
N LYS A 181 11.64 -10.26 7.18
CA LYS A 181 12.35 -11.53 7.21
C LYS A 181 11.38 -12.71 7.07
N LEU A 182 10.32 -12.73 7.86
CA LEU A 182 9.32 -13.80 7.82
C LEU A 182 8.59 -13.85 6.48
N ALA A 183 8.25 -12.68 5.91
CA ALA A 183 7.60 -12.58 4.62
C ALA A 183 8.48 -13.13 3.48
N GLN A 184 9.80 -12.87 3.53
CA GLN A 184 10.76 -13.46 2.57
C GLN A 184 10.87 -14.99 2.73
N GLU A 185 11.00 -15.49 3.97
CA GLU A 185 11.09 -16.93 4.26
C GLU A 185 9.86 -17.70 3.74
N ARG A 186 8.68 -17.05 3.77
CA ARG A 186 7.42 -17.61 3.27
C ARG A 186 7.12 -17.28 1.79
N ASN A 187 8.03 -16.57 1.12
CA ASN A 187 7.87 -16.08 -0.26
C ASN A 187 6.55 -15.31 -0.48
N LEU A 188 6.18 -14.44 0.46
CA LEU A 188 5.01 -13.58 0.34
C LEU A 188 5.28 -12.44 -0.64
N GLY A 189 4.22 -11.93 -1.28
CA GLY A 189 4.28 -10.65 -1.98
C GLY A 189 4.43 -9.52 -0.97
N ILE A 190 5.52 -8.74 -1.06
CA ILE A 190 5.81 -7.65 -0.12
C ILE A 190 5.56 -6.33 -0.82
N LEU A 191 4.57 -5.59 -0.34
CA LEU A 191 4.18 -4.28 -0.83
C LEU A 191 4.48 -3.22 0.24
N ALA A 192 5.04 -2.10 -0.20
CA ALA A 192 5.38 -1.00 0.70
C ALA A 192 4.37 0.15 0.56
N LEU A 193 3.94 0.69 1.67
CA LEU A 193 3.23 1.97 1.72
C LEU A 193 4.07 2.99 2.50
N LYS A 194 3.75 4.28 2.30
CA LYS A 194 4.37 5.40 3.03
C LYS A 194 5.89 5.58 2.81
N ALA A 195 6.42 5.11 1.67
CA ALA A 195 7.84 5.26 1.31
C ALA A 195 8.33 6.72 1.35
N LEU A 196 7.43 7.68 1.08
CA LEU A 196 7.71 9.12 1.09
C LEU A 196 7.21 9.83 2.37
N ALA A 197 6.84 9.09 3.41
CA ALA A 197 6.48 9.67 4.71
C ALA A 197 7.73 10.04 5.49
N LYS A 198 7.87 11.33 5.83
CA LYS A 198 9.03 11.85 6.55
C LYS A 198 8.85 11.77 8.07
N ARG A 199 7.73 12.27 8.58
CA ARG A 199 7.48 12.33 10.02
C ARG A 199 6.00 12.39 10.37
N ALA A 200 5.68 12.12 11.61
CA ALA A 200 4.38 12.45 12.17
C ALA A 200 4.14 13.97 12.15
N LEU A 201 2.88 14.37 11.99
CA LEU A 201 2.48 15.77 12.18
C LEU A 201 2.58 16.15 13.66
N ALA A 202 3.02 17.37 13.95
CA ALA A 202 2.95 17.92 15.29
C ALA A 202 1.49 18.20 15.68
N LYS A 203 1.22 18.26 16.99
CA LYS A 203 -0.13 18.60 17.48
C LYS A 203 -0.53 20.01 17.02
N GLY A 204 -1.61 20.09 16.24
CA GLY A 204 -2.13 21.36 15.69
C GLY A 204 -1.41 21.84 14.43
N GLU A 205 -0.48 21.07 13.89
CA GLU A 205 0.16 21.39 12.60
C GLU A 205 -0.84 21.22 11.46
N GLU A 206 -0.93 22.23 10.59
CA GLU A 206 -1.75 22.16 9.38
C GLU A 206 -1.17 21.15 8.38
N LYS A 207 -2.05 20.42 7.72
CA LYS A 207 -1.65 19.45 6.68
C LYS A 207 -1.23 20.20 5.42
N ALA A 208 0.05 20.15 5.09
CA ALA A 208 0.56 20.67 3.82
C ALA A 208 -0.06 19.94 2.59
N TYR A 209 -0.48 18.70 2.78
CA TYR A 209 -1.12 17.86 1.78
C TYR A 209 -2.39 17.25 2.38
N PRO A 210 -3.60 17.69 1.98
CA PRO A 210 -4.86 17.31 2.64
C PRO A 210 -5.10 15.78 2.71
N LYS A 211 -4.67 15.06 1.68
CA LYS A 211 -4.83 13.59 1.58
C LYS A 211 -3.77 12.80 2.39
N ALA A 212 -2.82 13.47 3.05
CA ALA A 212 -1.82 12.84 3.92
C ALA A 212 -2.08 13.19 5.39
N TRP A 213 -2.05 12.17 6.27
CA TRP A 213 -2.15 12.37 7.72
C TRP A 213 -0.78 12.47 8.41
N TYR A 214 0.28 12.47 7.63
CA TYR A 214 1.67 12.62 8.02
C TYR A 214 2.31 13.75 7.20
N TYR A 215 3.50 14.17 7.58
CA TYR A 215 4.30 15.10 6.80
C TYR A 215 5.17 14.31 5.80
N PRO A 216 4.98 14.47 4.50
CA PRO A 216 5.79 13.80 3.48
C PRO A 216 7.15 14.49 3.30
N VAL A 217 8.01 13.93 2.48
CA VAL A 217 9.28 14.56 2.04
C VAL A 217 9.04 15.89 1.35
N ASP A 218 9.98 16.85 1.48
CA ASP A 218 9.81 18.22 1.02
C ASP A 218 10.36 18.46 -0.39
N THR A 219 11.48 17.83 -0.72
CA THR A 219 12.25 18.07 -1.95
C THR A 219 12.36 16.80 -2.78
N PHE A 220 12.67 16.97 -4.07
CA PHE A 220 12.91 15.85 -4.97
C PHE A 220 14.13 15.02 -4.55
N ASP A 221 15.21 15.67 -4.12
CA ASP A 221 16.41 15.00 -3.63
C ASP A 221 16.13 14.11 -2.42
N GLU A 222 15.34 14.60 -1.47
CA GLU A 222 14.91 13.82 -0.32
C GLU A 222 13.99 12.66 -0.73
N ALA A 223 13.05 12.93 -1.65
CA ALA A 223 12.15 11.89 -2.20
C ALA A 223 12.93 10.79 -2.91
N GLN A 224 13.98 11.17 -3.66
CA GLN A 224 14.87 10.24 -4.37
C GLN A 224 15.57 9.30 -3.38
N LYS A 225 16.18 9.83 -2.33
CA LYS A 225 16.84 9.02 -1.31
C LYS A 225 15.84 8.10 -0.58
N ALA A 226 14.71 8.64 -0.14
CA ALA A 226 13.68 7.91 0.59
C ALA A 226 13.07 6.75 -0.23
N LEU A 227 12.69 7.03 -1.48
CA LEU A 227 12.09 6.02 -2.34
C LEU A 227 13.10 4.97 -2.79
N LYS A 228 14.30 5.36 -3.18
CA LYS A 228 15.39 4.43 -3.53
C LYS A 228 15.74 3.52 -2.36
N PHE A 229 15.74 4.04 -1.12
CA PHE A 229 15.89 3.22 0.07
C PHE A 229 14.80 2.14 0.14
N THR A 230 13.52 2.54 0.07
CA THR A 230 12.40 1.59 0.12
C THR A 230 12.47 0.57 -1.03
N LEU A 231 12.78 1.01 -2.26
CA LEU A 231 12.93 0.13 -3.42
C LEU A 231 14.17 -0.78 -3.37
N SER A 232 15.18 -0.46 -2.54
CA SER A 232 16.34 -1.32 -2.29
C SER A 232 16.04 -2.48 -1.34
N LEU A 233 14.95 -2.39 -0.58
CA LEU A 233 14.45 -3.50 0.23
C LEU A 233 13.86 -4.61 -0.69
N PRO A 234 13.75 -5.84 -0.20
CA PRO A 234 13.19 -6.96 -0.98
C PRO A 234 11.66 -6.88 -1.11
N ILE A 235 11.17 -5.75 -1.63
CA ILE A 235 9.76 -5.50 -1.90
C ILE A 235 9.43 -5.62 -3.38
N THR A 236 8.18 -5.90 -3.69
CA THR A 236 7.67 -5.92 -5.07
C THR A 236 7.39 -4.51 -5.57
N ALA A 237 6.63 -3.73 -4.82
CA ALA A 237 6.22 -2.40 -5.21
C ALA A 237 6.04 -1.46 -4.02
N ALA A 238 6.16 -0.15 -4.27
CA ALA A 238 5.82 0.93 -3.34
C ALA A 238 4.61 1.71 -3.85
N VAL A 239 3.57 1.83 -3.02
CA VAL A 239 2.34 2.58 -3.34
C VAL A 239 2.55 4.08 -3.10
N THR A 240 2.15 4.90 -4.05
CA THR A 240 2.33 6.36 -4.00
C THR A 240 1.33 7.04 -3.05
N PRO A 241 1.71 8.16 -2.42
CA PRO A 241 0.79 8.97 -1.62
C PRO A 241 -0.20 9.77 -2.50
N GLY A 242 -1.22 10.34 -1.86
CA GLY A 242 -2.37 10.96 -2.49
C GLY A 242 -2.15 12.36 -3.10
N HIS A 243 -1.00 12.65 -3.70
CA HIS A 243 -0.76 13.92 -4.38
C HIS A 243 0.07 13.72 -5.66
N GLU A 244 -0.36 14.36 -6.76
CA GLU A 244 0.26 14.16 -8.09
C GLU A 244 1.76 14.49 -8.11
N LYS A 245 2.22 15.47 -7.35
CA LYS A 245 3.64 15.80 -7.20
C LYS A 245 4.46 14.56 -6.83
N PHE A 246 4.02 13.82 -5.82
CA PHE A 246 4.73 12.62 -5.33
C PHE A 246 4.60 11.44 -6.29
N PHE A 247 3.47 11.32 -6.97
CA PHE A 247 3.28 10.34 -8.02
C PHE A 247 4.27 10.58 -9.17
N ASN A 248 4.40 11.82 -9.62
CA ASN A 248 5.35 12.20 -10.68
C ASN A 248 6.79 11.92 -10.25
N TRP A 249 7.16 12.32 -9.04
CA TRP A 249 8.48 12.07 -8.48
C TRP A 249 8.77 10.57 -8.38
N ALA A 250 7.81 9.78 -7.90
CA ALA A 250 7.99 8.33 -7.81
C ALA A 250 8.23 7.68 -9.18
N CYS A 251 7.49 8.10 -10.21
CA CYS A 251 7.69 7.61 -11.57
C CYS A 251 9.07 7.98 -12.12
N GLU A 252 9.52 9.23 -11.91
CA GLU A 252 10.83 9.71 -12.36
C GLU A 252 11.97 8.98 -11.64
N ILE A 253 11.88 8.85 -10.32
CA ILE A 253 12.88 8.13 -9.50
C ILE A 253 12.99 6.65 -9.90
N ALA A 254 11.86 6.02 -10.22
CA ALA A 254 11.81 4.61 -10.61
C ALA A 254 12.42 4.33 -12.00
N GLU A 255 12.58 5.35 -12.84
CA GLU A 255 13.29 5.27 -14.12
C GLU A 255 14.83 5.30 -13.95
N ASP A 256 15.32 5.81 -12.82
CA ASP A 256 16.74 5.89 -12.50
C ASP A 256 17.26 4.59 -11.86
N ASP A 257 18.27 3.99 -12.48
CA ASP A 257 18.89 2.73 -12.06
C ASP A 257 20.00 2.90 -11.03
N GLN A 258 20.37 4.13 -10.69
CA GLN A 258 21.44 4.39 -9.75
C GLN A 258 21.03 3.97 -8.33
N LEU A 259 21.86 3.15 -7.72
CA LEU A 259 21.70 2.76 -6.32
C LEU A 259 22.07 3.95 -5.40
N LEU A 260 21.60 3.91 -4.17
CA LEU A 260 22.04 4.81 -3.12
C LEU A 260 23.55 4.64 -2.87
N THR A 261 24.25 5.76 -2.77
CA THR A 261 25.63 5.80 -2.32
C THR A 261 25.71 5.57 -0.80
N GLU A 262 26.89 5.20 -0.31
CA GLU A 262 27.13 5.09 1.14
C GLU A 262 26.86 6.41 1.88
N GLN A 263 27.19 7.54 1.26
CA GLN A 263 26.92 8.87 1.84
C GLN A 263 25.43 9.15 1.98
N GLU A 264 24.62 8.79 0.98
CA GLU A 264 23.16 8.94 1.03
C GLU A 264 22.52 8.00 2.07
N LEU A 265 23.01 6.77 2.20
CA LEU A 265 22.58 5.83 3.24
C LEU A 265 22.90 6.36 4.65
N GLU A 266 24.08 6.91 4.86
CA GLU A 266 24.46 7.53 6.14
C GLU A 266 23.64 8.79 6.42
N TRP A 267 23.33 9.59 5.38
CA TRP A 267 22.43 10.72 5.53
C TRP A 267 21.03 10.28 5.99
N LEU A 268 20.44 9.26 5.35
CA LEU A 268 19.13 8.71 5.75
C LEU A 268 19.12 8.21 7.19
N LYS A 269 20.16 7.49 7.62
CA LYS A 269 20.30 7.01 9.02
C LYS A 269 20.39 8.17 10.02
N LYS A 270 21.13 9.22 9.67
CA LYS A 270 21.28 10.42 10.53
C LYS A 270 19.98 11.20 10.60
N ASP A 271 19.32 11.41 9.46
CA ASP A 271 18.05 12.13 9.35
C ASP A 271 16.96 11.42 10.14
N ALA A 272 16.83 10.10 10.00
CA ALA A 272 15.85 9.29 10.72
C ALA A 272 15.92 9.48 12.25
N LYS A 273 17.12 9.62 12.82
CA LYS A 273 17.29 9.80 14.28
C LYS A 273 16.64 11.09 14.79
N ALA A 274 16.63 12.15 13.96
CA ALA A 274 16.09 13.47 14.33
C ALA A 274 14.55 13.56 14.15
N LEU A 275 13.95 12.64 13.41
CA LEU A 275 12.55 12.69 13.04
C LEU A 275 11.66 11.90 14.02
N LYS A 276 10.40 12.35 14.18
CA LYS A 276 9.36 11.56 14.88
C LYS A 276 8.73 10.62 13.86
N PRO A 277 8.84 9.30 14.05
CA PRO A 277 8.27 8.34 13.12
C PRO A 277 6.73 8.43 13.09
N ILE A 278 6.14 8.02 11.99
CA ILE A 278 4.67 8.01 11.80
C ILE A 278 3.98 6.89 12.58
N PHE A 279 4.73 5.85 12.92
CA PHE A 279 4.34 4.79 13.85
C PHE A 279 5.37 4.80 14.98
N PRO A 280 5.05 5.41 16.13
CA PRO A 280 5.92 5.36 17.30
C PRO A 280 5.98 3.92 17.83
N GLU A 281 7.07 3.58 18.52
CA GLU A 281 7.07 2.45 19.43
C GLU A 281 6.07 2.70 20.57
N ASP A 282 5.36 1.68 20.97
CA ASP A 282 4.53 1.68 22.17
C ASP A 282 5.41 1.75 23.45
#